data_d9d2fbf9cfcef68b9c657fc1e3f23c2a
#
_entry.id   d9d2fbf9cfcef68b9c657fc1e3f23c2a
#
_cell.length_a   1.000
_cell.length_b   1.000
_cell.length_c   1.000
_cell.angle_alpha   90.00
_cell.angle_beta   90.00
_cell.angle_gamma   90.00
#
_symmetry.space_group_name_H-M   'P 1'
#
loop_
_entity.id
_entity.type
_entity.pdbx_description
1 polymer ?
#
loop_
_entity_poly.entity_id
_entity_poly.type
_entity_poly.pdbx_seq_one_letter_code
_entity_poly.pdbx_strand_id
1 'polypeptide(L)'
;MGLKIIGSGFGRTGTMSTKMALEQLGFGPCHHMVEVMGNPAQPAHWKARAAGQEMDWAEVFQDYQAQVDFPGASVWHELSIAFPEAKVIHTERPEEEWWASYSATIGKFFEHRKSLPLPPPVADVFETMNKLLIEDMFGGLDRERSIAAYRRNNEMVRTKIPAERLLVFTPADGWEPLCGFLDCPVPASAFPRSNAREEFWALFGGEPAAA
;
A
#
# COMPACT_ATOMS: atom_id res chain seq x y z
N MET A 1 5.12 -3.33 20.38
CA MET A 1 3.71 -3.57 19.99
C MET A 1 3.74 -4.03 18.54
N GLY A 2 2.83 -4.89 18.11
CA GLY A 2 2.80 -5.35 16.72
C GLY A 2 1.66 -4.68 15.95
N LEU A 3 1.60 -4.94 14.62
CA LEU A 3 0.50 -4.49 13.78
C LEU A 3 -0.84 -5.03 14.28
N LYS A 4 -1.84 -4.16 14.38
CA LYS A 4 -3.25 -4.48 14.63
C LYS A 4 -4.03 -4.63 13.33
N ILE A 5 -3.57 -3.93 12.29
CA ILE A 5 -4.22 -3.88 10.98
C ILE A 5 -3.19 -4.06 9.88
N ILE A 6 -3.51 -4.95 8.95
CA ILE A 6 -2.73 -5.25 7.76
C ILE A 6 -3.56 -4.89 6.53
N GLY A 7 -3.08 -3.95 5.74
CA GLY A 7 -3.64 -3.65 4.43
C GLY A 7 -3.03 -4.55 3.36
N SER A 8 -3.87 -5.24 2.62
CA SER A 8 -3.47 -6.12 1.52
C SER A 8 -3.83 -5.57 0.13
N GLY A 9 -4.51 -4.43 0.08
CA GLY A 9 -4.85 -3.75 -1.15
C GLY A 9 -3.65 -3.05 -1.79
N PHE A 10 -3.52 -3.16 -3.10
CA PHE A 10 -2.46 -2.51 -3.85
C PHE A 10 -2.62 -0.99 -3.90
N GLY A 11 -1.54 -0.28 -4.16
CA GLY A 11 -1.59 1.16 -4.44
C GLY A 11 -2.66 1.48 -5.48
N ARG A 12 -3.30 2.62 -5.35
CA ARG A 12 -4.42 3.13 -6.17
C ARG A 12 -5.77 2.46 -5.92
N THR A 13 -5.92 1.73 -4.84
CA THR A 13 -7.23 1.24 -4.36
C THR A 13 -7.84 2.11 -3.25
N GLY A 14 -7.29 3.31 -3.00
CA GLY A 14 -7.72 4.23 -1.95
C GLY A 14 -6.98 4.05 -0.63
N THR A 15 -5.76 3.56 -0.69
CA THR A 15 -4.90 3.28 0.47
C THR A 15 -4.59 4.52 1.32
N MET A 16 -4.41 5.70 0.72
CA MET A 16 -4.18 6.94 1.46
C MET A 16 -5.43 7.37 2.25
N SER A 17 -6.62 7.30 1.65
CA SER A 17 -7.87 7.55 2.38
C SER A 17 -8.06 6.57 3.54
N THR A 18 -7.71 5.31 3.33
CA THR A 18 -7.75 4.28 4.37
C THR A 18 -6.74 4.55 5.47
N LYS A 19 -5.50 4.95 5.15
CA LYS A 19 -4.50 5.39 6.13
C LYS A 19 -5.06 6.50 7.03
N MET A 20 -5.56 7.57 6.41
CA MET A 20 -6.12 8.70 7.15
C MET A 20 -7.30 8.30 8.05
N ALA A 21 -8.16 7.41 7.55
CA ALA A 21 -9.28 6.88 8.32
C ALA A 21 -8.81 6.06 9.53
N LEU A 22 -7.84 5.16 9.35
CA LEU A 22 -7.28 4.35 10.44
C LEU A 22 -6.61 5.21 11.51
N GLU A 23 -5.87 6.23 11.12
CA GLU A 23 -5.24 7.17 12.05
C GLU A 23 -6.29 7.98 12.84
N GLN A 24 -7.36 8.43 12.18
CA GLN A 24 -8.48 9.11 12.84
C GLN A 24 -9.22 8.20 13.83
N LEU A 25 -9.30 6.90 13.57
CA LEU A 25 -9.89 5.90 14.45
C LEU A 25 -8.95 5.46 15.61
N GLY A 26 -7.72 6.01 15.68
CA GLY A 26 -6.76 5.67 16.73
C GLY A 26 -5.88 4.45 16.45
N PHE A 27 -5.86 3.95 15.21
CA PHE A 27 -4.98 2.88 14.76
C PHE A 27 -3.67 3.38 14.12
N GLY A 28 -3.30 4.63 14.39
CA GLY A 28 -2.03 5.21 13.94
C GLY A 28 -0.91 5.03 14.94
N PRO A 29 0.33 5.25 14.51
CA PRO A 29 0.74 5.57 13.14
C PRO A 29 0.45 4.44 12.16
N CYS A 30 0.10 4.80 10.91
CA CYS A 30 -0.17 3.83 9.85
C CYS A 30 0.90 3.90 8.76
N HIS A 31 1.63 2.82 8.57
CA HIS A 31 2.66 2.72 7.54
C HIS A 31 2.06 2.75 6.12
N HIS A 32 2.75 3.41 5.21
CA HIS A 32 2.37 3.60 3.81
C HIS A 32 3.64 3.97 3.02
N MET A 33 3.62 4.03 1.69
CA MET A 33 4.79 4.46 0.90
C MET A 33 5.33 5.84 1.33
N VAL A 34 4.48 6.76 1.74
CA VAL A 34 4.93 8.08 2.22
C VAL A 34 5.77 7.99 3.48
N GLU A 35 5.54 6.99 4.33
CA GLU A 35 6.36 6.73 5.53
C GLU A 35 7.74 6.19 5.14
N VAL A 36 7.82 5.37 4.09
CA VAL A 36 9.13 4.88 3.58
C VAL A 36 9.99 6.02 3.06
N MET A 37 9.37 7.04 2.48
CA MET A 37 10.07 8.24 2.00
C MET A 37 10.38 9.22 3.15
N GLY A 38 9.53 9.28 4.16
CA GLY A 38 9.61 10.26 5.26
C GLY A 38 10.38 9.78 6.48
N ASN A 39 10.50 8.48 6.73
CA ASN A 39 11.18 7.90 7.88
C ASN A 39 12.54 7.30 7.48
N PRO A 40 13.67 7.88 7.90
CA PRO A 40 15.01 7.43 7.50
C PRO A 40 15.35 5.98 7.86
N ALA A 41 14.67 5.36 8.81
CA ALA A 41 14.89 3.96 9.19
C ALA A 41 14.28 2.98 8.19
N GLN A 42 13.19 3.35 7.53
CA GLN A 42 12.42 2.45 6.68
C GLN A 42 13.16 1.95 5.42
N PRO A 43 13.89 2.77 4.65
CA PRO A 43 14.56 2.30 3.43
C PRO A 43 15.53 1.13 3.65
N ALA A 44 16.20 1.08 4.80
CA ALA A 44 17.17 0.01 5.10
C ALA A 44 16.49 -1.36 5.19
N HIS A 45 15.32 -1.45 5.83
CA HIS A 45 14.55 -2.68 5.94
C HIS A 45 14.12 -3.20 4.56
N TRP A 46 13.60 -2.32 3.72
CA TRP A 46 13.13 -2.72 2.39
C TRP A 46 14.28 -3.08 1.44
N LYS A 47 15.44 -2.45 1.62
CA LYS A 47 16.66 -2.82 0.89
C LYS A 47 17.17 -4.21 1.31
N ALA A 48 17.14 -4.53 2.60
CA ALA A 48 17.44 -5.86 3.11
C ALA A 48 16.48 -6.91 2.54
N ARG A 49 15.17 -6.59 2.50
CA ARG A 49 14.16 -7.45 1.86
C ARG A 49 14.44 -7.68 0.37
N ALA A 50 14.76 -6.63 -0.38
CA ALA A 50 15.09 -6.73 -1.79
C ALA A 50 16.35 -7.56 -2.06
N ALA A 51 17.27 -7.62 -1.09
CA ALA A 51 18.44 -8.47 -1.10
C ALA A 51 18.16 -9.94 -0.68
N GLY A 52 16.90 -10.29 -0.42
CA GLY A 52 16.48 -11.63 -0.03
C GLY A 52 16.79 -12.01 1.42
N GLN A 53 17.02 -11.02 2.29
CA GLN A 53 17.25 -11.28 3.70
C GLN A 53 15.95 -11.66 4.40
N GLU A 54 16.05 -12.51 5.42
CA GLU A 54 14.95 -12.80 6.33
C GLU A 54 14.62 -11.56 7.15
N MET A 55 13.31 -11.29 7.33
CA MET A 55 12.84 -10.06 7.94
C MET A 55 12.23 -10.32 9.32
N ASP A 56 12.64 -9.54 10.32
CA ASP A 56 11.88 -9.37 11.55
C ASP A 56 10.81 -8.31 11.35
N TRP A 57 9.59 -8.77 11.03
CA TRP A 57 8.46 -7.86 10.80
C TRP A 57 8.06 -7.08 12.04
N ALA A 58 8.36 -7.58 13.25
CA ALA A 58 8.12 -6.83 14.48
C ALA A 58 9.06 -5.63 14.60
N GLU A 59 10.30 -5.76 14.15
CA GLU A 59 11.25 -4.64 14.08
C GLU A 59 10.86 -3.64 12.98
N VAL A 60 10.54 -4.12 11.77
CA VAL A 60 10.15 -3.25 10.63
C VAL A 60 8.98 -2.35 10.96
N PHE A 61 7.99 -2.87 11.69
CA PHE A 61 6.75 -2.17 12.02
C PHE A 61 6.63 -1.78 13.50
N GLN A 62 7.74 -1.71 14.25
CA GLN A 62 7.71 -1.43 15.70
C GLN A 62 7.01 -0.12 16.08
N ASP A 63 7.07 0.88 15.21
CA ASP A 63 6.51 2.22 15.41
C ASP A 63 5.10 2.38 14.82
N TYR A 64 4.53 1.31 14.24
CA TYR A 64 3.25 1.34 13.53
C TYR A 64 2.23 0.40 14.14
N GLN A 65 0.96 0.85 14.20
CA GLN A 65 -0.18 0.01 14.60
C GLN A 65 -0.93 -0.57 13.39
N ALA A 66 -0.80 0.08 12.25
CA ALA A 66 -1.40 -0.36 11.00
C ALA A 66 -0.41 -0.20 9.85
N GLN A 67 -0.62 -0.95 8.79
CA GLN A 67 0.02 -0.71 7.50
C GLN A 67 -0.99 -0.85 6.37
N VAL A 68 -0.86 -0.01 5.36
CA VAL A 68 -1.58 -0.08 4.09
C VAL A 68 -0.64 0.32 2.97
N ASP A 69 -1.03 0.03 1.71
CA ASP A 69 -0.23 0.40 0.56
C ASP A 69 1.09 -0.36 0.42
N PHE A 70 1.81 -0.06 -0.64
CA PHE A 70 3.17 -0.55 -0.82
C PHE A 70 4.15 0.14 0.15
N PRO A 71 5.25 -0.53 0.49
CA PRO A 71 5.60 -1.90 0.14
C PRO A 71 4.94 -2.97 1.02
N GLY A 72 4.29 -2.62 2.12
CA GLY A 72 3.68 -3.56 3.07
C GLY A 72 2.66 -4.48 2.42
N ALA A 73 1.88 -3.97 1.47
CA ALA A 73 0.92 -4.79 0.72
C ALA A 73 1.56 -5.85 -0.18
N SER A 74 2.85 -5.81 -0.46
CA SER A 74 3.55 -6.88 -1.20
C SER A 74 3.90 -8.08 -0.32
N VAL A 75 3.90 -7.90 0.98
CA VAL A 75 4.26 -8.91 1.98
C VAL A 75 3.13 -9.21 2.99
N TRP A 76 1.90 -8.79 2.65
CA TRP A 76 0.74 -8.92 3.54
C TRP A 76 0.55 -10.35 4.09
N HIS A 77 0.86 -11.38 3.29
CA HIS A 77 0.73 -12.76 3.72
C HIS A 77 1.74 -13.11 4.81
N GLU A 78 2.99 -12.70 4.66
CA GLU A 78 4.02 -12.86 5.70
C GLU A 78 3.62 -12.09 6.98
N LEU A 79 3.11 -10.87 6.83
CA LEU A 79 2.60 -10.07 7.95
C LEU A 79 1.43 -10.77 8.64
N SER A 80 0.52 -11.40 7.89
CA SER A 80 -0.64 -12.09 8.47
C SER A 80 -0.25 -13.32 9.31
N ILE A 81 0.92 -13.89 9.04
CA ILE A 81 1.52 -14.97 9.82
C ILE A 81 2.26 -14.41 11.04
N ALA A 82 3.05 -13.36 10.85
CA ALA A 82 3.80 -12.70 11.92
C ALA A 82 2.89 -12.03 12.97
N PHE A 83 1.72 -11.56 12.55
CA PHE A 83 0.73 -10.89 13.40
C PHE A 83 -0.64 -11.60 13.29
N PRO A 84 -0.80 -12.79 13.87
CA PRO A 84 -1.99 -13.61 13.67
C PRO A 84 -3.29 -12.99 14.21
N GLU A 85 -3.20 -12.07 15.17
CA GLU A 85 -4.35 -11.35 15.73
C GLU A 85 -4.74 -10.10 14.93
N ALA A 86 -3.90 -9.67 13.97
CA ALA A 86 -4.19 -8.49 13.19
C ALA A 86 -5.37 -8.72 12.25
N LYS A 87 -6.26 -7.72 12.16
CA LYS A 87 -7.34 -7.68 11.16
C LYS A 87 -6.75 -7.29 9.80
N VAL A 88 -7.31 -7.85 8.72
CA VAL A 88 -6.86 -7.56 7.35
C VAL A 88 -7.91 -6.71 6.63
N ILE A 89 -7.48 -5.57 6.10
CA ILE A 89 -8.31 -4.70 5.26
C ILE A 89 -7.80 -4.80 3.83
N HIS A 90 -8.62 -5.33 2.96
CA HIS A 90 -8.33 -5.46 1.54
C HIS A 90 -9.07 -4.38 0.75
N THR A 91 -8.35 -3.30 0.44
CA THR A 91 -8.92 -2.28 -0.44
C THR A 91 -8.89 -2.74 -1.88
N GLU A 92 -10.04 -2.62 -2.55
CA GLU A 92 -10.22 -3.10 -3.92
C GLU A 92 -11.07 -2.12 -4.73
N ARG A 93 -10.94 -2.17 -6.02
CA ARG A 93 -11.78 -1.45 -7.00
C ARG A 93 -11.88 -2.26 -8.29
N PRO A 94 -12.83 -1.98 -9.18
CA PRO A 94 -12.93 -2.62 -10.48
C PRO A 94 -11.60 -2.60 -11.24
N GLU A 95 -11.22 -3.72 -11.82
CA GLU A 95 -9.93 -3.95 -12.44
C GLU A 95 -9.53 -2.90 -13.48
N GLU A 96 -10.46 -2.54 -14.36
CA GLU A 96 -10.20 -1.54 -15.40
C GLU A 96 -9.97 -0.14 -14.80
N GLU A 97 -10.70 0.19 -13.73
CA GLU A 97 -10.50 1.44 -13.02
C GLU A 97 -9.19 1.46 -12.24
N TRP A 98 -8.81 0.30 -11.66
CA TRP A 98 -7.51 0.16 -11.02
C TRP A 98 -6.39 0.36 -12.03
N TRP A 99 -6.46 -0.34 -13.18
CA TRP A 99 -5.45 -0.21 -14.22
C TRP A 99 -5.35 1.23 -14.75
N ALA A 100 -6.46 1.88 -15.04
CA ALA A 100 -6.47 3.27 -15.50
C ALA A 100 -5.78 4.21 -14.50
N SER A 101 -6.00 4.01 -13.19
CA SER A 101 -5.34 4.79 -12.14
C SER A 101 -3.87 4.41 -11.95
N TYR A 102 -3.55 3.11 -11.94
CA TYR A 102 -2.20 2.61 -11.76
C TYR A 102 -1.28 3.02 -12.91
N SER A 103 -1.70 2.79 -14.15
CA SER A 103 -0.89 3.11 -15.33
C SER A 103 -0.63 4.61 -15.49
N ALA A 104 -1.59 5.46 -15.07
CA ALA A 104 -1.43 6.91 -15.11
C ALA A 104 -0.59 7.49 -13.96
N THR A 105 -0.22 6.70 -12.97
CA THR A 105 0.52 7.14 -11.77
C THR A 105 1.73 6.24 -11.51
N ILE A 106 1.58 5.20 -10.70
CA ILE A 106 2.68 4.31 -10.28
C ILE A 106 3.36 3.69 -11.50
N GLY A 107 2.61 3.14 -12.45
CA GLY A 107 3.17 2.55 -13.67
C GLY A 107 4.01 3.56 -14.46
N LYS A 108 3.42 4.74 -14.76
CA LYS A 108 4.12 5.82 -15.46
C LYS A 108 5.33 6.34 -14.68
N PHE A 109 5.25 6.41 -13.35
CA PHE A 109 6.38 6.79 -12.50
C PHE A 109 7.55 5.81 -12.70
N PHE A 110 7.32 4.50 -12.58
CA PHE A 110 8.39 3.52 -12.74
C PHE A 110 8.95 3.45 -14.16
N GLU A 111 8.13 3.69 -15.18
CA GLU A 111 8.57 3.80 -16.56
C GLU A 111 9.56 4.97 -16.76
N HIS A 112 9.29 6.11 -16.12
CA HIS A 112 10.08 7.34 -16.27
C HIS A 112 11.05 7.61 -15.10
N ARG A 113 11.11 6.79 -14.05
CA ARG A 113 11.82 7.07 -12.79
C ARG A 113 13.26 7.55 -12.95
N LYS A 114 13.99 7.01 -13.96
CA LYS A 114 15.40 7.37 -14.21
C LYS A 114 15.56 8.76 -14.80
N SER A 115 14.52 9.34 -15.37
CA SER A 115 14.51 10.69 -15.92
C SER A 115 13.92 11.74 -14.98
N LEU A 116 13.30 11.30 -13.87
CA LEU A 116 12.76 12.22 -12.87
C LEU A 116 13.89 12.84 -12.03
N PRO A 117 13.80 14.12 -11.67
CA PRO A 117 14.81 14.82 -10.87
C PRO A 117 14.70 14.46 -9.38
N LEU A 118 14.82 13.17 -9.07
CA LEU A 118 14.71 12.69 -7.69
C LEU A 118 16.01 12.94 -6.92
N PRO A 119 15.94 13.38 -5.65
CA PRO A 119 17.09 13.40 -4.77
C PRO A 119 17.70 11.98 -4.63
N PRO A 120 19.03 11.83 -4.54
CA PRO A 120 19.68 10.51 -4.51
C PRO A 120 19.10 9.51 -3.49
N PRO A 121 18.78 9.90 -2.23
CA PRO A 121 18.17 8.97 -1.27
C PRO A 121 16.79 8.48 -1.71
N VAL A 122 16.00 9.34 -2.35
CA VAL A 122 14.67 9.01 -2.86
C VAL A 122 14.79 8.09 -4.08
N ALA A 123 15.74 8.36 -4.96
CA ALA A 123 16.03 7.50 -6.11
C ALA A 123 16.42 6.08 -5.68
N ASP A 124 17.27 5.92 -4.64
CA ASP A 124 17.66 4.62 -4.09
C ASP A 124 16.45 3.84 -3.51
N VAL A 125 15.54 4.52 -2.83
CA VAL A 125 14.26 3.94 -2.38
C VAL A 125 13.49 3.37 -3.57
N PHE A 126 13.34 4.14 -4.64
CA PHE A 126 12.54 3.69 -5.79
C PHE A 126 13.24 2.64 -6.66
N GLU A 127 14.57 2.56 -6.67
CA GLU A 127 15.25 1.39 -7.26
C GLU A 127 14.96 0.12 -6.42
N THR A 128 14.95 0.22 -5.09
CA THR A 128 14.52 -0.88 -4.22
C THR A 128 13.07 -1.27 -4.49
N MET A 129 12.16 -0.29 -4.60
CA MET A 129 10.75 -0.56 -4.91
C MET A 129 10.57 -1.14 -6.31
N ASN A 130 11.39 -0.72 -7.29
CA ASN A 130 11.36 -1.34 -8.62
C ASN A 130 11.65 -2.84 -8.54
N LYS A 131 12.67 -3.23 -7.76
CA LYS A 131 12.97 -4.66 -7.55
C LYS A 131 11.80 -5.39 -6.91
N LEU A 132 11.31 -4.91 -5.77
CA LEU A 132 10.27 -5.60 -5.00
C LEU A 132 8.90 -5.63 -5.71
N LEU A 133 8.51 -4.51 -6.31
CA LEU A 133 7.15 -4.38 -6.85
C LEU A 133 7.12 -4.73 -8.34
N ILE A 134 7.96 -4.10 -9.16
CA ILE A 134 7.84 -4.23 -10.61
C ILE A 134 8.43 -5.56 -11.09
N GLU A 135 9.63 -5.92 -10.62
CA GLU A 135 10.28 -7.14 -11.06
C GLU A 135 9.71 -8.38 -10.37
N ASP A 136 9.68 -8.40 -9.03
CA ASP A 136 9.36 -9.61 -8.27
C ASP A 136 7.85 -9.85 -8.17
N MET A 137 7.04 -8.82 -7.93
CA MET A 137 5.59 -8.98 -7.70
C MET A 137 4.77 -8.90 -8.99
N PHE A 138 5.00 -7.86 -9.82
CA PHE A 138 4.25 -7.66 -11.06
C PHE A 138 4.86 -8.44 -12.24
N GLY A 139 6.17 -8.60 -12.28
CA GLY A 139 6.89 -9.22 -13.39
C GLY A 139 7.04 -8.30 -14.61
N GLY A 140 6.71 -7.03 -14.46
CA GLY A 140 6.80 -5.98 -15.49
C GLY A 140 5.75 -4.89 -15.33
N LEU A 141 5.81 -3.89 -16.21
CA LEU A 141 4.93 -2.71 -16.18
C LEU A 141 3.75 -2.81 -17.16
N ASP A 142 3.75 -3.82 -18.04
CA ASP A 142 2.69 -3.96 -19.02
C ASP A 142 1.34 -4.31 -18.38
N ARG A 143 0.26 -4.02 -19.12
CA ARG A 143 -1.10 -4.19 -18.65
C ARG A 143 -1.43 -5.61 -18.25
N GLU A 144 -1.01 -6.59 -19.06
CA GLU A 144 -1.37 -8.00 -18.86
C GLU A 144 -0.80 -8.53 -17.55
N ARG A 145 0.50 -8.31 -17.30
CA ARG A 145 1.19 -8.73 -16.07
C ARG A 145 0.68 -8.01 -14.84
N SER A 146 0.47 -6.70 -14.96
CA SER A 146 -0.04 -5.88 -13.85
C SER A 146 -1.44 -6.32 -13.41
N ILE A 147 -2.36 -6.53 -14.37
CA ILE A 147 -3.70 -7.02 -14.09
C ILE A 147 -3.67 -8.45 -13.54
N ALA A 148 -2.85 -9.32 -14.10
CA ALA A 148 -2.71 -10.68 -13.59
C ALA A 148 -2.21 -10.70 -12.14
N ALA A 149 -1.25 -9.84 -11.79
CA ALA A 149 -0.78 -9.70 -10.41
C ALA A 149 -1.88 -9.15 -9.48
N TYR A 150 -2.64 -8.16 -9.91
CA TYR A 150 -3.76 -7.60 -9.17
C TYR A 150 -4.83 -8.66 -8.88
N ARG A 151 -5.25 -9.41 -9.89
CA ARG A 151 -6.21 -10.53 -9.74
C ARG A 151 -5.70 -11.59 -8.77
N ARG A 152 -4.46 -12.04 -8.95
CA ARG A 152 -3.86 -13.04 -8.05
C ARG A 152 -3.86 -12.57 -6.61
N ASN A 153 -3.52 -11.30 -6.37
CA ASN A 153 -3.54 -10.75 -5.03
C ASN A 153 -4.95 -10.78 -4.42
N ASN A 154 -5.94 -10.28 -5.15
CA ASN A 154 -7.33 -10.22 -4.69
C ASN A 154 -7.87 -11.64 -4.38
N GLU A 155 -7.56 -12.62 -5.22
CA GLU A 155 -7.93 -14.02 -5.01
C GLU A 155 -7.19 -14.63 -3.81
N MET A 156 -5.86 -14.42 -3.71
CA MET A 156 -5.06 -14.93 -2.60
C MET A 156 -5.54 -14.41 -1.26
N VAL A 157 -5.85 -13.12 -1.15
CA VAL A 157 -6.34 -12.54 0.10
C VAL A 157 -7.64 -13.22 0.53
N ARG A 158 -8.60 -13.37 -0.37
CA ARG A 158 -9.89 -14.01 -0.08
C ARG A 158 -9.78 -15.48 0.29
N THR A 159 -8.77 -16.18 -0.23
CA THR A 159 -8.58 -17.61 0.03
C THR A 159 -7.72 -17.89 1.26
N LYS A 160 -6.83 -16.99 1.62
CA LYS A 160 -5.85 -17.21 2.70
C LYS A 160 -6.26 -16.60 4.03
N ILE A 161 -7.04 -15.53 4.01
CA ILE A 161 -7.46 -14.85 5.25
C ILE A 161 -8.85 -15.34 5.65
N PRO A 162 -9.03 -15.83 6.89
CA PRO A 162 -10.34 -16.19 7.41
C PRO A 162 -11.32 -15.03 7.36
N ALA A 163 -12.60 -15.31 7.07
CA ALA A 163 -13.61 -14.28 6.85
C ALA A 163 -13.81 -13.35 8.06
N GLU A 164 -13.64 -13.86 9.27
CA GLU A 164 -13.75 -13.08 10.50
C GLU A 164 -12.59 -12.08 10.70
N ARG A 165 -11.47 -12.29 9.98
CA ARG A 165 -10.31 -11.40 9.99
C ARG A 165 -10.22 -10.50 8.76
N LEU A 166 -11.11 -10.63 7.77
CA LEU A 166 -11.03 -9.95 6.48
C LEU A 166 -12.18 -8.98 6.28
N LEU A 167 -11.85 -7.74 5.98
CA LEU A 167 -12.77 -6.77 5.38
C LEU A 167 -12.32 -6.48 3.94
N VAL A 168 -13.17 -6.79 2.98
CA VAL A 168 -13.02 -6.26 1.61
C VAL A 168 -13.74 -4.92 1.56
N PHE A 169 -13.03 -3.86 1.17
CA PHE A 169 -13.44 -2.49 1.43
C PHE A 169 -13.11 -1.55 0.27
N THR A 170 -14.01 -0.62 0.01
CA THR A 170 -13.73 0.57 -0.81
C THR A 170 -13.93 1.83 0.04
N PRO A 171 -13.05 2.84 -0.05
CA PRO A 171 -13.25 4.11 0.67
C PRO A 171 -14.58 4.82 0.34
N ALA A 172 -15.21 4.48 -0.78
CA ALA A 172 -16.54 4.98 -1.14
C ALA A 172 -17.65 4.45 -0.23
N ASP A 173 -17.44 3.30 0.43
CA ASP A 173 -18.41 2.70 1.36
C ASP A 173 -18.53 3.50 2.67
N GLY A 174 -17.56 4.38 2.95
CA GLY A 174 -17.61 5.25 4.11
C GLY A 174 -17.20 4.58 5.42
N TRP A 175 -17.67 5.16 6.53
CA TRP A 175 -17.25 4.75 7.87
C TRP A 175 -17.87 3.44 8.36
N GLU A 176 -19.15 3.19 8.03
CA GLU A 176 -19.93 2.13 8.64
C GLU A 176 -19.29 0.74 8.52
N PRO A 177 -18.90 0.25 7.33
CA PRO A 177 -18.28 -1.08 7.22
C PRO A 177 -16.92 -1.14 7.92
N LEU A 178 -16.13 -0.07 7.85
CA LEU A 178 -14.82 -0.02 8.49
C LEU A 178 -14.95 -0.04 10.02
N CYS A 179 -15.79 0.82 10.57
CA CYS A 179 -16.03 0.92 12.02
C CYS A 179 -16.70 -0.34 12.58
N GLY A 180 -17.65 -0.91 11.84
CA GLY A 180 -18.27 -2.20 12.22
C GLY A 180 -17.27 -3.33 12.28
N PHE A 181 -16.36 -3.40 11.32
CA PHE A 181 -15.30 -4.41 11.31
C PHE A 181 -14.28 -4.19 12.43
N LEU A 182 -13.92 -2.94 12.72
CA LEU A 182 -12.92 -2.60 13.74
C LEU A 182 -13.49 -2.51 15.16
N ASP A 183 -14.80 -2.65 15.31
CA ASP A 183 -15.52 -2.52 16.57
C ASP A 183 -15.24 -1.17 17.27
N CYS A 184 -15.44 -0.08 16.51
CA CYS A 184 -15.21 1.27 17.00
C CYS A 184 -16.35 2.22 16.58
N PRO A 185 -16.54 3.34 17.30
CA PRO A 185 -17.58 4.32 16.98
C PRO A 185 -17.37 4.95 15.59
N VAL A 186 -18.49 5.21 14.90
CA VAL A 186 -18.48 5.95 13.63
C VAL A 186 -18.23 7.44 13.91
N PRO A 187 -17.20 8.07 13.31
CA PRO A 187 -16.96 9.49 13.45
C PRO A 187 -18.08 10.34 12.84
N ALA A 188 -18.31 11.52 13.41
CA ALA A 188 -19.29 12.48 12.87
C ALA A 188 -18.77 13.23 11.61
N SER A 189 -17.46 13.16 11.35
CA SER A 189 -16.85 13.77 10.15
C SER A 189 -17.08 12.92 8.90
N ALA A 190 -17.00 13.54 7.73
CA ALA A 190 -17.00 12.81 6.48
C ALA A 190 -15.77 11.87 6.41
N PHE A 191 -15.93 10.74 5.69
CA PHE A 191 -14.82 9.83 5.44
C PHE A 191 -13.70 10.56 4.67
N PRO A 192 -12.43 10.44 5.09
CA PRO A 192 -11.34 11.16 4.46
C PRO A 192 -11.17 10.73 3.00
N ARG A 193 -10.97 11.72 2.14
CA ARG A 193 -10.70 11.49 0.73
C ARG A 193 -9.39 12.15 0.37
N SER A 194 -8.43 11.34 0.00
CA SER A 194 -7.21 11.74 -0.66
C SER A 194 -7.17 11.07 -2.01
N ASN A 195 -6.93 11.85 -3.06
CA ASN A 195 -7.16 11.19 -4.24
C ASN A 195 -6.57 11.63 -5.43
N ALA A 196 -5.85 12.40 -5.67
CA ALA A 196 -5.73 12.76 -7.04
C ALA A 196 -4.45 12.23 -7.65
N ARG A 197 -4.52 11.99 -8.94
CA ARG A 197 -3.38 11.87 -9.81
C ARG A 197 -2.45 13.09 -9.62
N GLU A 198 -3.02 14.26 -9.46
CA GLU A 198 -2.31 15.50 -9.19
C GLU A 198 -1.55 15.45 -7.87
N GLU A 199 -2.17 14.94 -6.78
CA GLU A 199 -1.51 14.77 -5.48
C GLU A 199 -0.33 13.77 -5.56
N PHE A 200 -0.51 12.68 -6.30
CA PHE A 200 0.57 11.72 -6.54
C PHE A 200 1.75 12.40 -7.25
N TRP A 201 1.49 13.11 -8.34
CA TRP A 201 2.55 13.75 -9.11
C TRP A 201 3.17 14.96 -8.41
N ALA A 202 2.43 15.64 -7.53
CA ALA A 202 2.96 16.73 -6.71
C ALA A 202 4.11 16.26 -5.79
N LEU A 203 4.12 15.00 -5.36
CA LEU A 203 5.22 14.41 -4.58
C LEU A 203 6.55 14.36 -5.36
N PHE A 204 6.50 14.39 -6.68
CA PHE A 204 7.65 14.22 -7.58
C PHE A 204 7.93 15.45 -8.45
N GLY A 205 7.35 16.61 -8.10
CA GLY A 205 7.57 17.86 -8.84
C GLY A 205 6.71 18.03 -10.10
N GLY A 206 5.72 17.18 -10.28
CA GLY A 206 4.77 17.24 -11.40
C GLY A 206 4.83 16.00 -12.29
N GLU A 207 3.79 15.83 -13.10
CA GLU A 207 3.71 14.71 -14.03
C GLU A 207 4.69 14.89 -15.21
N PRO A 208 5.49 13.85 -15.57
CA PRO A 208 6.34 13.93 -16.73
C PRO A 208 5.51 14.09 -18.02
N ALA A 209 6.00 14.91 -18.95
CA ALA A 209 5.38 15.05 -20.26
C ALA A 209 5.24 13.68 -20.95
N ALA A 210 4.19 13.52 -21.74
CA ALA A 210 4.10 12.36 -22.62
C ALA A 210 5.28 12.37 -23.59
N ALA A 211 5.98 11.25 -23.72
CA ALA A 211 7.07 11.10 -24.68
C ALA A 211 6.53 11.01 -26.10
#